data_db280f760b1adee08305142d2ad6573b
#
_entry.id   db280f760b1adee08305142d2ad6573b
#
_cell.length_a   1.000
_cell.length_b   1.000
_cell.length_c   1.000
_cell.angle_alpha   90.00
_cell.angle_beta   90.00
_cell.angle_gamma   90.00
#
_symmetry.space_group_name_H-M   'P 1'
#
loop_
_entity.id
_entity.type
_entity.pdbx_description
1 polymer ?
#
loop_
_entity_poly.entity_id
_entity_poly.type
_entity_poly.pdbx_seq_one_letter_code
_entity_poly.pdbx_strand_id
1 'polypeptide(L)'
;MGFKCGIVGLPNVGKSTLFNALTKSSIPAENFPFCTIEPNVGKVPLPDNRLKKLNDIVNSKKIIPASLDLVDIAGLVKGASQGEGLGNAFLSNIREMNALAHVVRCFEDENITHVDGSIDPVRDAEIINLELIMSDLETVSKRILKCEKLLKTNDKKNKAEHEILIKIKNDLDQGKLINIEGFNEDERTIIKNFQLLSSKPTFYIANISDDGSSDDALNKLIEFANISGNTVIPTSIKIEQEIAILDEEERKEYLELMDMDEPVLNKIIFKGYELLGLQTYFTAGPQEIRAWTIKNNSTAPNAAGVIHTDFERGFIKAEVISFEDYISCNGESGSKEKGKLRLEGKEYIVKDGDVIHFKFNV
;
A
#
# COMPACT_ATOMS: atom_id res chain seq x y z
N MET A 1 -4.43 11.21 7.74
CA MET A 1 -4.62 9.75 7.95
C MET A 1 -3.57 9.06 7.12
N GLY A 2 -2.76 8.16 7.71
CA GLY A 2 -1.78 7.35 6.99
C GLY A 2 -2.46 6.30 6.10
N PHE A 3 -1.78 5.87 5.05
CA PHE A 3 -2.23 4.75 4.21
C PHE A 3 -1.65 3.46 4.79
N LYS A 4 -2.53 2.52 5.16
CA LYS A 4 -2.16 1.27 5.82
C LYS A 4 -2.13 0.10 4.84
N CYS A 5 -1.01 -0.62 4.77
CA CYS A 5 -0.88 -1.88 4.06
C CYS A 5 -0.71 -3.01 5.08
N GLY A 6 -1.63 -3.98 5.06
CA GLY A 6 -1.59 -5.12 5.98
C GLY A 6 -0.76 -6.27 5.41
N ILE A 7 0.13 -6.81 6.21
CA ILE A 7 0.87 -8.04 5.88
C ILE A 7 0.04 -9.21 6.38
N VAL A 8 -0.42 -10.06 5.44
CA VAL A 8 -1.27 -11.23 5.73
C VAL A 8 -0.62 -12.51 5.22
N GLY A 9 -1.09 -13.66 5.66
CA GLY A 9 -0.63 -14.98 5.24
C GLY A 9 -0.81 -16.01 6.35
N LEU A 10 -0.59 -17.29 6.04
CA LEU A 10 -0.66 -18.39 7.00
C LEU A 10 0.41 -18.26 8.09
N PRO A 11 0.30 -19.00 9.21
CA PRO A 11 1.38 -19.08 10.20
C PRO A 11 2.68 -19.61 9.58
N ASN A 12 3.82 -19.15 10.09
CA ASN A 12 5.17 -19.61 9.72
C ASN A 12 5.59 -19.39 8.25
N VAL A 13 4.96 -18.44 7.53
CA VAL A 13 5.34 -18.08 6.15
C VAL A 13 6.38 -16.96 6.06
N GLY A 14 6.76 -16.35 7.20
CA GLY A 14 7.77 -15.29 7.26
C GLY A 14 7.21 -13.86 7.44
N LYS A 15 5.92 -13.66 7.77
CA LYS A 15 5.30 -12.33 7.92
C LYS A 15 6.03 -11.41 8.90
N SER A 16 6.19 -11.85 10.14
CA SER A 16 6.83 -11.04 11.18
C SER A 16 8.32 -10.82 10.91
N THR A 17 8.98 -11.76 10.23
CA THR A 17 10.36 -11.60 9.77
C THR A 17 10.44 -10.50 8.72
N LEU A 18 9.55 -10.52 7.72
CA LEU A 18 9.42 -9.48 6.71
C LEU A 18 9.10 -8.11 7.32
N PHE A 19 8.13 -8.06 8.23
CA PHE A 19 7.77 -6.84 8.94
C PHE A 19 8.96 -6.24 9.70
N ASN A 20 9.70 -7.09 10.41
CA ASN A 20 10.90 -6.67 11.13
C ASN A 20 12.01 -6.18 10.20
N ALA A 21 12.22 -6.83 9.05
CA ALA A 21 13.19 -6.41 8.05
C ALA A 21 12.82 -5.04 7.47
N LEU A 22 11.56 -4.85 7.07
CA LEU A 22 11.03 -3.59 6.54
C LEU A 22 11.10 -2.44 7.56
N THR A 23 10.83 -2.71 8.84
CA THR A 23 10.84 -1.68 9.88
C THR A 23 12.23 -1.38 10.43
N LYS A 24 13.16 -2.36 10.44
CA LYS A 24 14.57 -2.15 10.86
C LYS A 24 15.39 -1.41 9.82
N SER A 25 15.13 -1.63 8.54
CA SER A 25 15.76 -0.88 7.45
C SER A 25 15.31 0.59 7.40
N SER A 26 14.30 0.96 8.21
CA SER A 26 13.74 2.29 8.25
C SER A 26 14.49 3.22 9.22
N ILE A 27 14.53 4.50 8.89
CA ILE A 27 15.04 5.58 9.75
C ILE A 27 14.26 5.54 11.08
N PRO A 28 14.93 5.71 12.26
CA PRO A 28 14.26 5.68 13.55
C PRO A 28 12.99 6.54 13.56
N ALA A 29 11.91 6.01 14.13
CA ALA A 29 10.60 6.66 14.19
C ALA A 29 10.63 8.07 14.82
N GLU A 30 11.67 8.39 15.60
CA GLU A 30 11.94 9.71 16.20
C GLU A 30 12.07 10.84 15.17
N ASN A 31 12.38 10.52 13.92
CA ASN A 31 12.51 11.50 12.85
C ASN A 31 11.18 11.87 12.17
N PHE A 32 10.10 11.13 12.44
CA PHE A 32 8.76 11.45 11.94
C PHE A 32 7.96 12.20 13.00
N PRO A 33 7.57 13.47 12.76
CA PRO A 33 6.72 14.19 13.69
C PRO A 33 5.35 13.50 13.84
N PHE A 34 4.86 13.39 15.08
CA PHE A 34 3.56 12.82 15.44
C PHE A 34 3.39 11.29 15.25
N CYS A 35 4.46 10.50 15.39
CA CYS A 35 4.35 9.05 15.43
C CYS A 35 3.81 8.57 16.78
N THR A 36 2.62 7.97 16.76
CA THR A 36 2.15 7.10 17.85
C THR A 36 2.70 5.70 17.59
N ILE A 37 3.38 5.11 18.56
CA ILE A 37 3.88 3.72 18.46
C ILE A 37 2.70 2.81 18.80
N GLU A 38 2.04 2.27 17.80
CA GLU A 38 1.04 1.21 17.97
C GLU A 38 1.73 -0.15 17.83
N PRO A 39 1.39 -1.16 18.65
CA PRO A 39 1.92 -2.50 18.49
C PRO A 39 1.62 -3.03 17.07
N ASN A 40 2.58 -3.67 16.45
CA ASN A 40 2.49 -4.26 15.10
C ASN A 40 2.23 -3.25 13.95
N VAL A 41 2.41 -1.95 14.18
CA VAL A 41 2.38 -0.93 13.13
C VAL A 41 3.78 -0.36 12.96
N GLY A 42 4.32 -0.47 11.74
CA GLY A 42 5.62 0.08 11.37
C GLY A 42 5.48 1.15 10.30
N LYS A 43 6.11 2.30 10.49
CA LYS A 43 6.19 3.33 9.49
C LYS A 43 7.46 3.14 8.66
N VAL A 44 7.29 2.84 7.38
CA VAL A 44 8.39 2.54 6.46
C VAL A 44 8.55 3.70 5.49
N PRO A 45 9.74 4.31 5.41
CA PRO A 45 9.99 5.39 4.45
C PRO A 45 9.97 4.85 3.03
N LEU A 46 9.41 5.63 2.10
CA LEU A 46 9.50 5.36 0.68
C LEU A 46 10.90 5.74 0.19
N PRO A 47 11.69 4.81 -0.35
CA PRO A 47 12.98 5.12 -0.94
C PRO A 47 12.78 6.05 -2.15
N ASP A 48 13.34 7.26 -2.11
CA ASP A 48 13.17 8.22 -3.20
C ASP A 48 14.45 9.03 -3.43
N ASN A 49 15.20 8.67 -4.46
CA ASN A 49 16.45 9.33 -4.83
C ASN A 49 16.27 10.81 -5.23
N ARG A 50 15.03 11.24 -5.51
CA ARG A 50 14.73 12.64 -5.83
C ARG A 50 15.00 13.55 -4.65
N LEU A 51 14.80 13.08 -3.42
CA LEU A 51 15.07 13.83 -2.20
C LEU A 51 16.55 14.22 -2.07
N LYS A 52 17.46 13.29 -2.40
CA LYS A 52 18.91 13.57 -2.39
C LYS A 52 19.27 14.64 -3.42
N LYS A 53 18.77 14.51 -4.66
CA LYS A 53 19.01 15.49 -5.73
C LYS A 53 18.45 16.88 -5.40
N LEU A 54 17.29 16.96 -4.76
CA LEU A 54 16.74 18.22 -4.27
C LEU A 54 17.65 18.83 -3.17
N ASN A 55 18.14 17.97 -2.26
CA ASN A 55 19.00 18.44 -1.18
C ASN A 55 20.38 18.91 -1.66
N ASP A 56 20.92 18.34 -2.73
CA ASP A 56 22.18 18.79 -3.33
C ASP A 56 22.08 20.26 -3.82
N ILE A 57 20.86 20.72 -4.19
CA ILE A 57 20.60 22.10 -4.61
C ILE A 57 20.24 23.01 -3.44
N VAL A 58 19.33 22.55 -2.56
CA VAL A 58 18.75 23.40 -1.50
C VAL A 58 19.61 23.44 -0.25
N ASN A 59 20.40 22.40 0.01
CA ASN A 59 21.23 22.20 1.21
C ASN A 59 20.39 22.38 2.49
N SER A 60 19.30 21.65 2.58
CA SER A 60 18.34 21.74 3.68
C SER A 60 18.86 21.07 4.95
N LYS A 61 18.42 21.60 6.11
CA LYS A 61 18.78 21.04 7.43
C LYS A 61 18.15 19.68 7.70
N LYS A 62 17.00 19.38 7.06
CA LYS A 62 16.24 18.16 7.32
C LYS A 62 15.61 17.63 6.03
N ILE A 63 15.66 16.33 5.87
CA ILE A 63 14.99 15.60 4.77
C ILE A 63 13.96 14.66 5.39
N ILE A 64 12.72 14.73 4.93
CA ILE A 64 11.63 13.86 5.40
C ILE A 64 11.05 13.14 4.19
N PRO A 65 11.26 11.81 4.08
CA PRO A 65 10.67 11.00 3.02
C PRO A 65 9.16 10.81 3.21
N ALA A 66 8.47 10.48 2.14
CA ALA A 66 7.14 9.90 2.23
C ALA A 66 7.20 8.55 2.97
N SER A 67 6.10 8.09 3.52
CA SER A 67 6.08 6.84 4.26
C SER A 67 4.77 6.07 4.06
N LEU A 68 4.86 4.76 4.18
CA LEU A 68 3.75 3.83 4.20
C LEU A 68 3.64 3.22 5.60
N ASP A 69 2.42 3.13 6.14
CA ASP A 69 2.17 2.41 7.37
C ASP A 69 1.98 0.92 7.04
N LEU A 70 2.88 0.07 7.52
CA LEU A 70 2.76 -1.37 7.43
C LEU A 70 2.21 -1.93 8.73
N VAL A 71 1.33 -2.92 8.63
CA VAL A 71 0.71 -3.56 9.80
C VAL A 71 0.95 -5.06 9.71
N ASP A 72 1.65 -5.62 10.70
CA ASP A 72 1.77 -7.08 10.83
C ASP A 72 0.47 -7.62 11.42
N ILE A 73 -0.31 -8.28 10.57
CA ILE A 73 -1.58 -8.88 10.98
C ILE A 73 -1.30 -10.33 11.38
N ALA A 74 -1.58 -10.64 12.64
CA ALA A 74 -1.39 -11.99 13.19
C ALA A 74 -1.98 -13.06 12.27
N GLY A 75 -1.25 -14.16 12.05
CA GLY A 75 -1.60 -15.18 11.06
C GLY A 75 -3.00 -15.78 11.27
N LEU A 76 -3.66 -16.02 10.15
CA LEU A 76 -4.96 -16.67 10.09
C LEU A 76 -4.85 -18.13 10.55
N VAL A 77 -5.79 -18.55 11.41
CA VAL A 77 -6.06 -19.96 11.67
C VAL A 77 -7.31 -20.32 10.86
N LYS A 78 -7.29 -21.46 10.16
CA LYS A 78 -8.40 -22.00 9.35
C LYS A 78 -9.71 -21.96 10.15
N GLY A 79 -10.80 -21.43 9.56
CA GLY A 79 -12.08 -21.26 10.23
C GLY A 79 -12.31 -19.93 10.93
N ALA A 80 -11.51 -18.92 10.62
CA ALA A 80 -11.61 -17.58 11.19
C ALA A 80 -12.98 -16.92 10.96
N SER A 81 -13.62 -17.20 9.84
CA SER A 81 -14.94 -16.69 9.48
C SER A 81 -16.09 -17.36 10.26
N GLN A 82 -15.85 -18.52 10.89
CA GLN A 82 -16.88 -19.27 11.64
C GLN A 82 -17.04 -18.80 13.10
N GLY A 83 -16.37 -17.71 13.51
CA GLY A 83 -16.75 -16.98 14.74
C GLY A 83 -16.00 -17.37 16.00
N GLU A 84 -14.92 -18.11 15.96
CA GLU A 84 -14.09 -18.36 17.15
C GLU A 84 -13.04 -17.26 17.33
N GLY A 85 -13.29 -16.36 18.25
CA GLY A 85 -12.46 -15.32 18.88
C GLY A 85 -11.33 -14.67 18.04
N LEU A 86 -10.24 -15.37 17.75
CA LEU A 86 -9.07 -14.86 17.05
C LEU A 86 -9.33 -14.53 15.56
N GLY A 87 -10.24 -15.26 14.90
CA GLY A 87 -10.59 -15.01 13.50
C GLY A 87 -11.32 -13.69 13.28
N ASN A 88 -12.23 -13.33 14.17
CA ASN A 88 -12.93 -12.05 14.10
C ASN A 88 -11.99 -10.86 14.31
N ALA A 89 -10.98 -10.98 15.16
CA ALA A 89 -9.95 -9.96 15.36
C ALA A 89 -9.10 -9.79 14.09
N PHE A 90 -8.70 -10.89 13.46
CA PHE A 90 -7.97 -10.88 12.19
C PHE A 90 -8.73 -10.16 11.07
N LEU A 91 -10.01 -10.54 10.84
CA LEU A 91 -10.86 -9.91 9.83
C LEU A 91 -11.14 -8.43 10.13
N SER A 92 -11.26 -8.07 11.42
CA SER A 92 -11.41 -6.67 11.85
C SER A 92 -10.15 -5.86 11.51
N ASN A 93 -8.96 -6.39 11.78
CA ASN A 93 -7.71 -5.74 11.44
C ASN A 93 -7.57 -5.54 9.92
N ILE A 94 -7.88 -6.57 9.12
CA ILE A 94 -7.89 -6.43 7.64
C ILE A 94 -8.86 -5.34 7.21
N ARG A 95 -10.01 -5.18 7.85
CA ARG A 95 -11.01 -4.16 7.49
C ARG A 95 -10.44 -2.75 7.52
N GLU A 96 -9.54 -2.46 8.44
CA GLU A 96 -8.87 -1.17 8.57
C GLU A 96 -7.76 -0.93 7.52
N MET A 97 -7.31 -1.96 6.82
CA MET A 97 -6.25 -1.84 5.81
C MET A 97 -6.78 -1.27 4.51
N ASN A 98 -5.92 -0.56 3.78
CA ASN A 98 -6.23 -0.03 2.45
C ASN A 98 -5.77 -0.96 1.33
N ALA A 99 -4.70 -1.75 1.56
CA ALA A 99 -4.20 -2.79 0.67
C ALA A 99 -3.64 -3.96 1.49
N LEU A 100 -3.41 -5.11 0.84
CA LEU A 100 -2.86 -6.30 1.46
C LEU A 100 -1.58 -6.76 0.74
N ALA A 101 -0.54 -7.03 1.52
CA ALA A 101 0.66 -7.73 1.10
C ALA A 101 0.55 -9.18 1.60
N HIS A 102 0.23 -10.10 0.70
CA HIS A 102 -0.02 -11.49 1.04
C HIS A 102 1.26 -12.32 0.92
N VAL A 103 1.85 -12.68 2.05
CA VAL A 103 3.06 -13.50 2.12
C VAL A 103 2.69 -14.97 1.97
N VAL A 104 3.30 -15.63 0.98
CA VAL A 104 3.10 -17.04 0.67
C VAL A 104 4.45 -17.75 0.69
N ARG A 105 4.51 -18.88 1.38
CA ARG A 105 5.73 -19.69 1.47
C ARG A 105 5.89 -20.55 0.23
N CYS A 106 7.04 -20.41 -0.45
CA CYS A 106 7.38 -21.16 -1.66
C CYS A 106 8.65 -22.03 -1.47
N PHE A 107 9.19 -22.15 -0.26
CA PHE A 107 10.40 -22.91 0.05
C PHE A 107 10.13 -24.05 1.02
N GLU A 108 10.90 -25.11 0.94
CA GLU A 108 10.89 -26.21 1.90
C GLU A 108 11.96 -25.99 2.98
N ASP A 109 11.61 -26.24 4.24
CA ASP A 109 12.51 -26.25 5.38
C ASP A 109 11.97 -27.20 6.45
N GLU A 110 12.70 -28.24 6.75
CA GLU A 110 12.32 -29.29 7.72
C GLU A 110 12.17 -28.75 9.15
N ASN A 111 12.86 -27.65 9.47
CA ASN A 111 12.82 -27.04 10.79
C ASN A 111 11.61 -26.12 10.99
N ILE A 112 10.90 -25.76 9.92
CA ILE A 112 9.76 -24.86 9.96
C ILE A 112 8.49 -25.65 9.64
N THR A 113 7.68 -25.93 10.66
CA THR A 113 6.42 -26.67 10.49
C THR A 113 5.43 -25.90 9.60
N HIS A 114 4.93 -26.57 8.56
CA HIS A 114 3.81 -26.04 7.76
C HIS A 114 2.47 -26.49 8.36
N VAL A 115 1.45 -25.62 8.33
CA VAL A 115 0.12 -25.88 8.95
C VAL A 115 -0.54 -27.12 8.35
N ASP A 116 -0.46 -27.30 7.03
CA ASP A 116 -1.06 -28.43 6.30
C ASP A 116 -0.03 -29.53 5.93
N GLY A 117 1.18 -29.48 6.48
CA GLY A 117 2.21 -30.53 6.34
C GLY A 117 2.90 -30.61 4.97
N SER A 118 2.51 -29.81 3.99
CA SER A 118 3.14 -29.74 2.65
C SER A 118 3.09 -28.32 2.10
N ILE A 119 4.09 -27.95 1.28
CA ILE A 119 4.14 -26.66 0.63
C ILE A 119 3.27 -26.69 -0.63
N ASP A 120 2.26 -25.84 -0.66
CA ASP A 120 1.40 -25.61 -1.82
C ASP A 120 0.97 -24.12 -1.82
N PRO A 121 1.69 -23.26 -2.55
CA PRO A 121 1.49 -21.82 -2.50
C PRO A 121 0.11 -21.38 -3.03
N VAL A 122 -0.47 -22.14 -3.97
CA VAL A 122 -1.80 -21.83 -4.50
C VAL A 122 -2.87 -22.13 -3.45
N ARG A 123 -2.84 -23.32 -2.86
CA ARG A 123 -3.74 -23.71 -1.76
C ARG A 123 -3.64 -22.73 -0.60
N ASP A 124 -2.43 -22.35 -0.21
CA ASP A 124 -2.20 -21.45 0.92
C ASP A 124 -2.75 -20.03 0.65
N ALA A 125 -2.62 -19.55 -0.59
CA ALA A 125 -3.23 -18.31 -1.02
C ALA A 125 -4.76 -18.40 -1.06
N GLU A 126 -5.33 -19.50 -1.57
CA GLU A 126 -6.77 -19.72 -1.63
C GLU A 126 -7.42 -19.79 -0.24
N ILE A 127 -6.74 -20.36 0.77
CA ILE A 127 -7.26 -20.42 2.14
C ILE A 127 -7.54 -19.00 2.67
N ILE A 128 -6.61 -18.06 2.50
CA ILE A 128 -6.82 -16.68 2.91
C ILE A 128 -7.94 -16.02 2.10
N ASN A 129 -7.92 -16.18 0.78
CA ASN A 129 -8.94 -15.61 -0.10
C ASN A 129 -10.33 -16.10 0.26
N LEU A 130 -10.47 -17.39 0.56
CA LEU A 130 -11.74 -18.01 0.95
C LEU A 130 -12.29 -17.42 2.26
N GLU A 131 -11.43 -17.19 3.26
CA GLU A 131 -11.86 -16.59 4.53
C GLU A 131 -12.35 -15.14 4.34
N LEU A 132 -11.70 -14.36 3.46
CA LEU A 132 -12.16 -13.02 3.10
C LEU A 132 -13.53 -13.08 2.39
N ILE A 133 -13.68 -13.99 1.44
CA ILE A 133 -14.93 -14.22 0.70
C ILE A 133 -16.08 -14.61 1.64
N MET A 134 -15.84 -15.56 2.55
CA MET A 134 -16.86 -16.02 3.50
C MET A 134 -17.33 -14.90 4.42
N SER A 135 -16.40 -14.09 4.94
CA SER A 135 -16.74 -12.90 5.73
C SER A 135 -17.58 -11.89 4.96
N ASP A 136 -17.25 -11.68 3.68
CA ASP A 136 -17.99 -10.75 2.82
C ASP A 136 -19.36 -11.29 2.44
N LEU A 137 -19.49 -12.59 2.18
CA LEU A 137 -20.79 -13.25 1.95
C LEU A 137 -21.76 -13.02 3.09
N GLU A 138 -21.29 -13.14 4.33
CA GLU A 138 -22.11 -12.85 5.51
C GLU A 138 -22.54 -11.37 5.55
N THR A 139 -21.59 -10.46 5.28
CA THR A 139 -21.84 -9.01 5.27
C THR A 139 -22.84 -8.62 4.19
N VAL A 140 -22.63 -9.11 2.96
CA VAL A 140 -23.46 -8.85 1.78
C VAL A 140 -24.86 -9.43 1.96
N SER A 141 -24.99 -10.67 2.46
CA SER A 141 -26.28 -11.31 2.71
C SER A 141 -27.11 -10.53 3.74
N LYS A 142 -26.50 -10.08 4.83
CA LYS A 142 -27.18 -9.21 5.82
C LYS A 142 -27.65 -7.88 5.21
N ARG A 143 -26.85 -7.28 4.31
CA ARG A 143 -27.23 -6.03 3.63
C ARG A 143 -28.36 -6.24 2.63
N ILE A 144 -28.34 -7.32 1.84
CA ILE A 144 -29.43 -7.67 0.93
C ILE A 144 -30.76 -7.73 1.67
N LEU A 145 -30.83 -8.47 2.79
CA LEU A 145 -32.05 -8.56 3.61
C LEU A 145 -32.54 -7.19 4.13
N LYS A 146 -31.64 -6.25 4.40
CA LYS A 146 -32.01 -4.88 4.78
C LYS A 146 -32.53 -4.09 3.58
N CYS A 147 -31.85 -4.18 2.42
CA CYS A 147 -32.28 -3.49 1.20
C CYS A 147 -33.66 -3.98 0.74
N GLU A 148 -33.95 -5.28 0.77
CA GLU A 148 -35.27 -5.86 0.42
C GLU A 148 -36.40 -5.23 1.22
N LYS A 149 -36.20 -5.00 2.53
CA LYS A 149 -37.19 -4.31 3.38
C LYS A 149 -37.41 -2.85 2.94
N LEU A 150 -36.34 -2.19 2.47
CA LEU A 150 -36.40 -0.79 2.03
C LEU A 150 -36.90 -0.62 0.58
N LEU A 151 -36.84 -1.67 -0.26
CA LEU A 151 -37.40 -1.63 -1.62
C LEU A 151 -38.89 -1.30 -1.66
N LYS A 152 -39.61 -1.57 -0.57
CA LYS A 152 -41.01 -1.17 -0.42
C LYS A 152 -41.25 0.35 -0.50
N THR A 153 -40.19 1.15 -0.26
CA THR A 153 -40.28 2.63 -0.31
C THR A 153 -40.06 3.19 -1.72
N ASN A 154 -39.79 2.34 -2.71
CA ASN A 154 -39.57 2.69 -4.13
C ASN A 154 -38.42 3.71 -4.38
N ASP A 155 -37.43 3.79 -3.49
CA ASP A 155 -36.27 4.66 -3.62
C ASP A 155 -35.27 4.09 -4.63
N LYS A 156 -34.88 4.92 -5.61
CA LYS A 156 -33.94 4.56 -6.67
C LYS A 156 -32.56 4.15 -6.14
N LYS A 157 -32.11 4.78 -5.03
CA LYS A 157 -30.82 4.44 -4.42
C LYS A 157 -30.82 3.02 -3.86
N ASN A 158 -31.91 2.64 -3.16
CA ASN A 158 -32.04 1.31 -2.60
C ASN A 158 -32.10 0.23 -3.68
N LYS A 159 -32.69 0.52 -4.85
CA LYS A 159 -32.70 -0.41 -6.00
C LYS A 159 -31.30 -0.61 -6.57
N ALA A 160 -30.56 0.48 -6.82
CA ALA A 160 -29.20 0.41 -7.33
C ALA A 160 -28.28 -0.35 -6.35
N GLU A 161 -28.37 -0.05 -5.05
CA GLU A 161 -27.59 -0.76 -4.02
C GLU A 161 -27.92 -2.26 -4.01
N HIS A 162 -29.21 -2.63 -4.12
CA HIS A 162 -29.63 -4.04 -4.15
C HIS A 162 -29.07 -4.78 -5.37
N GLU A 163 -29.14 -4.19 -6.56
CA GLU A 163 -28.61 -4.77 -7.80
C GLU A 163 -27.10 -5.03 -7.70
N ILE A 164 -26.35 -4.06 -7.17
CA ILE A 164 -24.92 -4.19 -6.93
C ILE A 164 -24.63 -5.33 -5.93
N LEU A 165 -25.37 -5.40 -4.82
CA LEU A 165 -25.21 -6.45 -3.81
C LEU A 165 -25.47 -7.84 -4.36
N ILE A 166 -26.49 -8.01 -5.21
CA ILE A 166 -26.77 -9.30 -5.89
C ILE A 166 -25.63 -9.69 -6.83
N LYS A 167 -25.08 -8.74 -7.62
CA LYS A 167 -23.94 -9.00 -8.49
C LYS A 167 -22.73 -9.45 -7.67
N ILE A 168 -22.40 -8.71 -6.61
CA ILE A 168 -21.30 -9.05 -5.68
C ILE A 168 -21.52 -10.45 -5.07
N LYS A 169 -22.73 -10.73 -4.59
CA LYS A 169 -23.05 -12.03 -3.99
C LYS A 169 -22.79 -13.18 -4.95
N ASN A 170 -23.20 -13.02 -6.22
CA ASN A 170 -22.98 -14.05 -7.24
C ASN A 170 -21.49 -14.31 -7.50
N ASP A 171 -20.64 -13.28 -7.49
CA ASP A 171 -19.19 -13.47 -7.64
C ASP A 171 -18.60 -14.19 -6.41
N LEU A 172 -18.99 -13.79 -5.20
CA LEU A 172 -18.54 -14.42 -3.96
C LEU A 172 -19.00 -15.87 -3.84
N ASP A 173 -20.25 -16.19 -4.23
CA ASP A 173 -20.79 -17.58 -4.25
C ASP A 173 -20.01 -18.50 -5.22
N GLN A 174 -19.36 -17.91 -6.24
CA GLN A 174 -18.46 -18.60 -7.17
C GLN A 174 -17.00 -18.67 -6.67
N GLY A 175 -16.73 -18.21 -5.45
CA GLY A 175 -15.38 -18.18 -4.89
C GLY A 175 -14.46 -17.12 -5.51
N LYS A 176 -15.01 -16.08 -6.14
CA LYS A 176 -14.23 -15.01 -6.78
C LYS A 176 -14.05 -13.83 -5.84
N LEU A 177 -12.83 -13.29 -5.80
CA LEU A 177 -12.56 -11.98 -5.19
C LEU A 177 -13.27 -10.88 -5.98
N ILE A 178 -13.66 -9.81 -5.29
CA ILE A 178 -14.37 -8.70 -5.94
C ILE A 178 -13.41 -7.81 -6.72
N ASN A 179 -13.54 -7.84 -8.04
CA ASN A 179 -12.83 -6.92 -8.92
C ASN A 179 -13.61 -5.61 -9.04
N ILE A 180 -13.14 -4.55 -8.34
CA ILE A 180 -13.79 -3.23 -8.35
C ILE A 180 -13.74 -2.58 -9.75
N GLU A 181 -12.76 -2.91 -10.58
CA GLU A 181 -12.62 -2.33 -11.92
C GLU A 181 -13.75 -2.76 -12.88
N GLY A 182 -14.39 -3.89 -12.61
CA GLY A 182 -15.58 -4.37 -13.34
C GLY A 182 -16.86 -3.58 -13.08
N PHE A 183 -16.82 -2.52 -12.23
CA PHE A 183 -17.93 -1.66 -11.87
C PHE A 183 -17.70 -0.22 -12.37
N ASN A 184 -18.77 0.51 -12.70
CA ASN A 184 -18.68 1.93 -13.06
C ASN A 184 -18.38 2.81 -11.83
N GLU A 185 -18.10 4.12 -12.03
CA GLU A 185 -17.69 5.01 -10.94
C GLU A 185 -18.75 5.19 -9.84
N ASP A 186 -20.03 5.25 -10.22
CA ASP A 186 -21.13 5.38 -9.25
C ASP A 186 -21.24 4.10 -8.41
N GLU A 187 -21.18 2.94 -9.05
CA GLU A 187 -21.16 1.63 -8.38
C GLU A 187 -19.95 1.48 -7.45
N ARG A 188 -18.76 1.87 -7.90
CA ARG A 188 -17.53 1.85 -7.07
C ARG A 188 -17.69 2.70 -5.82
N THR A 189 -18.35 3.84 -5.93
CA THR A 189 -18.63 4.72 -4.77
C THR A 189 -19.55 4.03 -3.76
N ILE A 190 -20.55 3.29 -4.23
CA ILE A 190 -21.46 2.52 -3.38
C ILE A 190 -20.72 1.35 -2.73
N ILE A 191 -19.91 0.60 -3.50
CA ILE A 191 -19.14 -0.57 -3.03
C ILE A 191 -18.15 -0.17 -1.92
N LYS A 192 -17.48 0.98 -2.04
CA LYS A 192 -16.57 1.49 -0.99
C LYS A 192 -17.24 1.58 0.38
N ASN A 193 -18.54 1.89 0.44
CA ASN A 193 -19.29 1.97 1.69
C ASN A 193 -19.55 0.60 2.32
N PHE A 194 -19.38 -0.48 1.57
CA PHE A 194 -19.55 -1.84 2.09
C PHE A 194 -18.33 -2.33 2.86
N GLN A 195 -17.16 -1.75 2.62
CA GLN A 195 -15.87 -2.11 3.24
C GLN A 195 -15.57 -3.61 3.12
N LEU A 196 -15.79 -4.16 1.91
CA LEU A 196 -15.55 -5.56 1.63
C LEU A 196 -14.05 -5.89 1.70
N LEU A 197 -13.74 -7.03 2.31
CA LEU A 197 -12.38 -7.50 2.52
C LEU A 197 -11.78 -8.05 1.22
N SER A 198 -12.57 -8.81 0.47
CA SER A 198 -12.18 -9.43 -0.81
C SER A 198 -12.02 -8.43 -1.95
N SER A 199 -12.44 -7.17 -1.74
CA SER A 199 -12.26 -6.08 -2.71
C SER A 199 -10.99 -5.26 -2.52
N LYS A 200 -10.19 -5.57 -1.49
CA LYS A 200 -8.97 -4.82 -1.21
C LYS A 200 -7.88 -5.14 -2.22
N PRO A 201 -7.20 -4.13 -2.77
CA PRO A 201 -6.04 -4.34 -3.61
C PRO A 201 -5.03 -5.24 -2.91
N THR A 202 -4.59 -6.29 -3.59
CA THR A 202 -3.71 -7.31 -3.02
C THR A 202 -2.55 -7.60 -3.97
N PHE A 203 -1.36 -7.83 -3.43
CA PHE A 203 -0.22 -8.40 -4.15
C PHE A 203 0.39 -9.51 -3.31
N TYR A 204 1.06 -10.45 -3.99
CA TYR A 204 1.69 -11.60 -3.33
C TYR A 204 3.18 -11.36 -3.14
N ILE A 205 3.69 -11.78 -1.99
CA ILE A 205 5.12 -11.87 -1.71
C ILE A 205 5.45 -13.35 -1.60
N ALA A 206 6.09 -13.89 -2.63
CA ALA A 206 6.56 -15.27 -2.63
C ALA A 206 7.84 -15.36 -1.82
N ASN A 207 7.77 -15.92 -0.61
CA ASN A 207 8.95 -16.18 0.20
C ASN A 207 9.66 -17.42 -0.36
N ILE A 208 10.80 -17.21 -1.03
CA ILE A 208 11.60 -18.21 -1.71
C ILE A 208 12.89 -18.52 -0.95
N SER A 209 13.48 -19.68 -1.23
CA SER A 209 14.86 -19.98 -0.86
C SER A 209 15.86 -19.31 -1.83
N ASP A 210 17.09 -19.20 -1.38
CA ASP A 210 18.23 -18.64 -2.11
C ASP A 210 18.94 -19.65 -3.03
N ASP A 211 18.56 -20.92 -2.98
CA ASP A 211 19.20 -22.01 -3.72
C ASP A 211 18.50 -22.40 -5.03
N GLY A 212 17.45 -21.69 -5.42
CA GLY A 212 16.66 -21.97 -6.63
C GLY A 212 15.66 -23.13 -6.51
N SER A 213 15.55 -23.79 -5.34
CA SER A 213 14.63 -24.91 -5.13
C SER A 213 13.14 -24.53 -5.13
N SER A 214 12.86 -23.22 -5.13
CA SER A 214 11.50 -22.66 -5.07
C SER A 214 10.84 -22.40 -6.41
N ASP A 215 11.50 -22.65 -7.54
CA ASP A 215 11.04 -22.21 -8.88
C ASP A 215 9.67 -22.79 -9.26
N ASP A 216 9.42 -24.08 -9.03
CA ASP A 216 8.14 -24.70 -9.33
C ASP A 216 7.00 -24.10 -8.51
N ALA A 217 7.22 -23.88 -7.23
CA ALA A 217 6.25 -23.28 -6.33
C ALA A 217 5.98 -21.81 -6.70
N LEU A 218 7.04 -21.07 -7.01
CA LEU A 218 6.95 -19.69 -7.49
C LEU A 218 6.14 -19.57 -8.78
N ASN A 219 6.43 -20.41 -9.78
CA ASN A 219 5.75 -20.40 -11.06
C ASN A 219 4.24 -20.69 -10.90
N LYS A 220 3.87 -21.65 -10.07
CA LYS A 220 2.45 -21.94 -9.76
C LYS A 220 1.75 -20.72 -9.13
N LEU A 221 2.41 -20.03 -8.20
CA LEU A 221 1.86 -18.83 -7.59
C LEU A 221 1.72 -17.68 -8.59
N ILE A 222 2.69 -17.51 -9.51
CA ILE A 222 2.63 -16.49 -10.56
C ILE A 222 1.44 -16.76 -11.51
N GLU A 223 1.26 -18.01 -11.96
CA GLU A 223 0.13 -18.38 -12.80
C GLU A 223 -1.21 -18.12 -12.10
N PHE A 224 -1.33 -18.52 -10.85
CA PHE A 224 -2.51 -18.25 -10.03
C PHE A 224 -2.80 -16.74 -9.87
N ALA A 225 -1.79 -15.96 -9.55
CA ALA A 225 -1.93 -14.51 -9.36
C ALA A 225 -2.32 -13.79 -10.67
N ASN A 226 -1.79 -14.23 -11.81
CA ASN A 226 -2.09 -13.66 -13.12
C ASN A 226 -3.57 -13.80 -13.51
N ILE A 227 -4.25 -14.87 -13.09
CA ILE A 227 -5.70 -15.06 -13.32
C ILE A 227 -6.51 -13.91 -12.71
N SER A 228 -6.06 -13.40 -11.57
CA SER A 228 -6.71 -12.28 -10.85
C SER A 228 -6.09 -10.90 -11.16
N GLY A 229 -5.09 -10.83 -12.06
CA GLY A 229 -4.36 -9.60 -12.36
C GLY A 229 -3.46 -9.11 -11.22
N ASN A 230 -3.15 -9.96 -10.24
CA ASN A 230 -2.32 -9.61 -9.10
C ASN A 230 -0.82 -9.80 -9.41
N THR A 231 0.02 -8.99 -8.82
CA THR A 231 1.49 -9.09 -8.95
C THR A 231 2.06 -10.03 -7.89
N VAL A 232 3.10 -10.79 -8.26
CA VAL A 232 3.93 -11.57 -7.33
C VAL A 232 5.33 -10.95 -7.27
N ILE A 233 5.85 -10.76 -6.06
CA ILE A 233 7.21 -10.30 -5.81
C ILE A 233 7.97 -11.46 -5.15
N PRO A 234 8.86 -12.14 -5.87
CA PRO A 234 9.71 -13.16 -5.27
C PRO A 234 10.74 -12.49 -4.36
N THR A 235 10.88 -13.02 -3.15
CA THR A 235 11.70 -12.41 -2.09
C THR A 235 12.27 -13.49 -1.20
N SER A 236 13.59 -13.60 -1.09
CA SER A 236 14.18 -14.34 0.02
C SER A 236 14.17 -13.46 1.27
N ILE A 237 13.15 -13.66 2.13
CA ILE A 237 13.00 -12.87 3.36
C ILE A 237 14.21 -13.02 4.28
N LYS A 238 14.89 -14.15 4.21
CA LYS A 238 16.14 -14.40 4.96
C LYS A 238 17.25 -13.45 4.51
N ILE A 239 17.51 -13.38 3.21
CA ILE A 239 18.52 -12.45 2.63
C ILE A 239 18.15 -11.00 2.96
N GLU A 240 16.90 -10.62 2.78
CA GLU A 240 16.44 -9.26 3.08
C GLU A 240 16.61 -8.89 4.56
N GLN A 241 16.44 -9.85 5.47
CA GLN A 241 16.68 -9.63 6.89
C GLN A 241 18.19 -9.42 7.18
N GLU A 242 19.07 -10.12 6.47
CA GLU A 242 20.51 -9.94 6.57
C GLU A 242 20.91 -8.55 6.04
N ILE A 243 20.41 -8.16 4.85
CA ILE A 243 20.66 -6.82 4.28
C ILE A 243 20.18 -5.70 5.20
N ALA A 244 19.03 -5.89 5.87
CA ALA A 244 18.41 -4.87 6.71
C ALA A 244 19.23 -4.46 7.95
N ILE A 245 20.19 -5.30 8.40
CA ILE A 245 21.05 -5.04 9.57
C ILE A 245 22.43 -4.51 9.20
N LEU A 246 22.79 -4.52 7.90
CA LEU A 246 24.09 -4.04 7.42
C LEU A 246 24.11 -2.50 7.43
N ASP A 247 25.30 -1.95 7.66
CA ASP A 247 25.52 -0.51 7.44
C ASP A 247 25.51 -0.15 5.94
N GLU A 248 25.65 1.13 5.61
CA GLU A 248 25.48 1.60 4.22
C GLU A 248 26.60 1.07 3.30
N GLU A 249 27.84 0.95 3.80
CA GLU A 249 29.01 0.47 3.03
C GLU A 249 28.90 -1.05 2.83
N GLU A 250 28.65 -1.80 3.89
CA GLU A 250 28.47 -3.25 3.87
C GLU A 250 27.28 -3.65 2.99
N ARG A 251 26.17 -2.90 3.06
CA ARG A 251 24.98 -3.13 2.24
C ARG A 251 25.29 -2.97 0.76
N LYS A 252 26.05 -1.95 0.39
CA LYS A 252 26.43 -1.72 -1.00
C LYS A 252 27.28 -2.85 -1.54
N GLU A 253 28.30 -3.27 -0.79
CA GLU A 253 29.16 -4.40 -1.16
C GLU A 253 28.36 -5.70 -1.29
N TYR A 254 27.42 -5.94 -0.38
CA TYR A 254 26.57 -7.14 -0.41
C TYR A 254 25.65 -7.15 -1.64
N LEU A 255 25.01 -6.02 -1.97
CA LEU A 255 24.16 -5.88 -3.16
C LEU A 255 24.96 -6.07 -4.46
N GLU A 256 26.17 -5.51 -4.53
CA GLU A 256 27.07 -5.70 -5.69
C GLU A 256 27.46 -7.19 -5.83
N LEU A 257 27.75 -7.90 -4.73
CA LEU A 257 28.06 -9.33 -4.74
C LEU A 257 26.89 -10.19 -5.22
N MET A 258 25.67 -9.80 -4.89
CA MET A 258 24.43 -10.51 -5.26
C MET A 258 23.86 -10.08 -6.62
N ASP A 259 24.56 -9.20 -7.37
CA ASP A 259 24.09 -8.61 -8.63
C ASP A 259 22.71 -7.94 -8.50
N MET A 260 22.51 -7.24 -7.38
CA MET A 260 21.28 -6.53 -7.05
C MET A 260 21.51 -5.02 -7.04
N ASP A 261 20.66 -4.27 -7.76
CA ASP A 261 20.71 -2.79 -7.75
C ASP A 261 20.20 -2.19 -6.43
N GLU A 262 19.22 -2.83 -5.82
CA GLU A 262 18.58 -2.40 -4.57
C GLU A 262 17.93 -3.57 -3.83
N PRO A 263 17.68 -3.44 -2.50
CA PRO A 263 16.93 -4.45 -1.73
C PRO A 263 15.54 -4.68 -2.32
N VAL A 264 15.08 -5.94 -2.35
CA VAL A 264 13.72 -6.28 -2.83
C VAL A 264 12.65 -5.67 -1.93
N LEU A 265 12.96 -5.39 -0.66
CA LEU A 265 12.07 -4.66 0.24
C LEU A 265 11.59 -3.33 -0.35
N ASN A 266 12.44 -2.62 -1.11
CA ASN A 266 12.05 -1.39 -1.79
C ASN A 266 10.92 -1.63 -2.79
N LYS A 267 10.99 -2.73 -3.57
CA LYS A 267 9.94 -3.11 -4.54
C LYS A 267 8.61 -3.40 -3.84
N ILE A 268 8.66 -4.01 -2.64
CA ILE A 268 7.47 -4.26 -1.82
C ILE A 268 6.82 -2.95 -1.38
N ILE A 269 7.63 -1.97 -0.91
CA ILE A 269 7.14 -0.66 -0.49
C ILE A 269 6.52 0.09 -1.68
N PHE A 270 7.22 0.13 -2.83
CA PHE A 270 6.72 0.76 -4.05
C PHE A 270 5.43 0.11 -4.55
N LYS A 271 5.34 -1.22 -4.51
CA LYS A 271 4.13 -1.92 -4.95
C LYS A 271 2.93 -1.62 -4.05
N GLY A 272 3.14 -1.59 -2.74
CA GLY A 272 2.10 -1.16 -1.80
C GLY A 272 1.64 0.27 -2.07
N TYR A 273 2.57 1.17 -2.38
CA TYR A 273 2.31 2.57 -2.69
C TYR A 273 1.50 2.72 -4.01
N GLU A 274 1.91 2.01 -5.05
CA GLU A 274 1.24 1.95 -6.35
C GLU A 274 -0.20 1.43 -6.24
N LEU A 275 -0.40 0.28 -5.56
CA LEU A 275 -1.72 -0.33 -5.39
C LEU A 275 -2.71 0.54 -4.61
N LEU A 276 -2.19 1.39 -3.74
CA LEU A 276 -2.99 2.37 -3.02
C LEU A 276 -3.34 3.59 -3.89
N GLY A 277 -2.85 3.64 -5.11
CA GLY A 277 -3.03 4.78 -6.02
C GLY A 277 -2.42 6.05 -5.45
N LEU A 278 -1.22 5.94 -4.87
CA LEU A 278 -0.51 7.04 -4.24
C LEU A 278 0.55 7.63 -5.16
N GLN A 279 0.81 8.91 -4.98
CA GLN A 279 1.91 9.65 -5.61
C GLN A 279 2.52 10.64 -4.63
N THR A 280 3.68 11.18 -4.99
CA THR A 280 4.47 12.06 -4.14
C THR A 280 4.65 13.41 -4.78
N TYR A 281 4.44 14.49 -4.03
CA TYR A 281 4.94 15.82 -4.35
C TYR A 281 5.92 16.30 -3.28
N PHE A 282 6.72 17.32 -3.58
CA PHE A 282 7.74 17.83 -2.69
C PHE A 282 7.47 19.28 -2.27
N THR A 283 7.85 19.59 -1.04
CA THR A 283 8.13 20.96 -0.62
C THR A 283 9.63 21.06 -0.36
N ALA A 284 10.28 22.08 -0.90
CA ALA A 284 11.72 22.26 -0.80
C ALA A 284 12.05 23.65 -0.23
N GLY A 285 12.76 23.67 0.89
CA GLY A 285 13.19 24.89 1.55
C GLY A 285 14.44 24.70 2.42
N PRO A 286 15.10 25.78 2.86
CA PRO A 286 16.35 25.71 3.63
C PRO A 286 16.21 24.98 4.97
N GLN A 287 15.04 24.96 5.56
CA GLN A 287 14.80 24.31 6.84
C GLN A 287 14.45 22.82 6.67
N GLU A 288 13.65 22.51 5.64
CA GLU A 288 13.12 21.17 5.41
C GLU A 288 12.88 20.95 3.92
N ILE A 289 13.26 19.75 3.44
CA ILE A 289 12.74 19.14 2.23
C ILE A 289 11.85 18.00 2.67
N ARG A 290 10.64 17.95 2.13
CA ARG A 290 9.69 16.91 2.50
C ARG A 290 8.94 16.36 1.29
N ALA A 291 8.84 15.05 1.26
CA ALA A 291 7.98 14.30 0.35
C ALA A 291 6.60 14.11 1.01
N TRP A 292 5.55 14.47 0.30
CA TRP A 292 4.17 14.38 0.76
C TRP A 292 3.41 13.35 -0.05
N THR A 293 2.72 12.45 0.64
CA THR A 293 1.90 11.41 0.02
C THR A 293 0.50 11.93 -0.25
N ILE A 294 0.05 11.81 -1.49
CA ILE A 294 -1.32 12.12 -1.91
C ILE A 294 -1.88 11.00 -2.79
N LYS A 295 -3.18 10.95 -2.96
CA LYS A 295 -3.80 10.05 -3.94
C LYS A 295 -3.58 10.58 -5.35
N ASN A 296 -3.49 9.66 -6.31
CA ASN A 296 -3.52 10.02 -7.72
C ASN A 296 -4.75 10.89 -8.03
N ASN A 297 -4.59 11.81 -8.95
CA ASN A 297 -5.64 12.78 -9.34
C ASN A 297 -6.07 13.75 -8.22
N SER A 298 -5.25 13.94 -7.17
CA SER A 298 -5.51 14.96 -6.16
C SER A 298 -5.35 16.37 -6.73
N THR A 299 -6.31 17.24 -6.43
CA THR A 299 -6.22 18.67 -6.79
C THR A 299 -5.24 19.41 -5.89
N ALA A 300 -4.76 20.58 -6.30
CA ALA A 300 -3.85 21.40 -5.52
C ALA A 300 -4.38 21.75 -4.11
N PRO A 301 -5.67 22.11 -3.91
CA PRO A 301 -6.22 22.29 -2.57
C PRO A 301 -6.16 21.02 -1.71
N ASN A 302 -6.51 19.85 -2.29
CA ASN A 302 -6.44 18.57 -1.57
C ASN A 302 -5.00 18.25 -1.14
N ALA A 303 -4.02 18.49 -2.03
CA ALA A 303 -2.61 18.32 -1.72
C ALA A 303 -2.14 19.29 -0.61
N ALA A 304 -2.57 20.55 -0.66
CA ALA A 304 -2.30 21.52 0.41
C ALA A 304 -2.92 21.07 1.76
N GLY A 305 -4.09 20.45 1.73
CA GLY A 305 -4.79 19.89 2.89
C GLY A 305 -4.01 18.81 3.63
N VAL A 306 -3.14 18.07 2.92
CA VAL A 306 -2.26 17.07 3.54
C VAL A 306 -1.20 17.70 4.43
N ILE A 307 -0.78 18.95 4.13
CA ILE A 307 0.12 19.71 4.99
C ILE A 307 -0.63 20.21 6.24
N HIS A 308 -1.75 20.90 6.02
CA HIS A 308 -2.63 21.38 7.07
C HIS A 308 -4.01 21.73 6.51
N THR A 309 -5.07 21.49 7.29
CA THR A 309 -6.46 21.78 6.87
C THR A 309 -6.70 23.26 6.53
N ASP A 310 -5.96 24.16 7.15
CA ASP A 310 -6.06 25.59 6.85
C ASP A 310 -5.50 25.93 5.47
N PHE A 311 -4.50 25.19 4.98
CA PHE A 311 -3.96 25.36 3.64
C PHE A 311 -5.00 24.99 2.56
N GLU A 312 -5.82 23.97 2.83
CA GLU A 312 -6.93 23.62 1.95
C GLU A 312 -8.03 24.67 1.95
N ARG A 313 -8.46 25.11 3.15
CA ARG A 313 -9.53 26.10 3.32
C ARG A 313 -9.17 27.46 2.76
N GLY A 314 -7.95 27.92 3.05
CA GLY A 314 -7.44 29.23 2.63
C GLY A 314 -6.72 29.22 1.29
N PHE A 315 -6.78 28.12 0.50
CA PHE A 315 -6.03 27.98 -0.74
C PHE A 315 -6.30 29.12 -1.73
N ILE A 316 -5.21 29.78 -2.17
CA ILE A 316 -5.26 30.84 -3.19
C ILE A 316 -4.71 30.30 -4.50
N LYS A 317 -3.47 29.82 -4.52
CA LYS A 317 -2.76 29.28 -5.69
C LYS A 317 -1.59 28.41 -5.25
N ALA A 318 -1.08 27.60 -6.18
CA ALA A 318 0.15 26.85 -6.04
C ALA A 318 1.21 27.37 -7.01
N GLU A 319 2.42 27.56 -6.53
CA GLU A 319 3.62 27.79 -7.35
C GLU A 319 4.22 26.39 -7.57
N VAL A 320 4.23 25.92 -8.82
CA VAL A 320 4.57 24.54 -9.19
C VAL A 320 5.75 24.53 -10.16
N ILE A 321 6.73 23.70 -9.86
CA ILE A 321 7.87 23.41 -10.74
C ILE A 321 7.95 21.87 -10.84
N SER A 322 8.10 21.31 -12.04
CA SER A 322 8.36 19.86 -12.16
C SER A 322 9.72 19.52 -11.56
N PHE A 323 9.88 18.30 -11.05
CA PHE A 323 11.18 17.86 -10.50
C PHE A 323 12.31 18.04 -11.52
N GLU A 324 12.09 17.66 -12.78
CA GLU A 324 13.08 17.77 -13.85
C GLU A 324 13.48 19.23 -14.12
N ASP A 325 12.52 20.13 -14.18
CA ASP A 325 12.78 21.55 -14.34
C ASP A 325 13.51 22.14 -13.12
N TYR A 326 13.14 21.70 -11.91
CA TYR A 326 13.79 22.15 -10.68
C TYR A 326 15.28 21.79 -10.66
N ILE A 327 15.61 20.55 -11.02
CA ILE A 327 17.00 20.06 -11.10
C ILE A 327 17.76 20.77 -12.22
N SER A 328 17.20 20.80 -13.44
CA SER A 328 17.88 21.35 -14.64
C SER A 328 18.11 22.87 -14.56
N CYS A 329 17.27 23.56 -13.78
CA CYS A 329 17.37 25.00 -13.55
C CYS A 329 18.13 25.37 -12.26
N ASN A 330 18.66 24.38 -11.54
CA ASN A 330 19.35 24.57 -10.25
C ASN A 330 18.50 25.30 -9.20
N GLY A 331 17.26 24.85 -9.04
CA GLY A 331 16.35 25.28 -7.99
C GLY A 331 15.28 26.29 -8.41
N GLU A 332 14.58 26.84 -7.41
CA GLU A 332 13.41 27.69 -7.61
C GLU A 332 13.74 28.98 -8.37
N SER A 333 14.84 29.67 -7.99
CA SER A 333 15.23 30.94 -8.63
C SER A 333 15.54 30.76 -10.12
N GLY A 334 16.35 29.76 -10.47
CA GLY A 334 16.67 29.47 -11.86
C GLY A 334 15.45 29.01 -12.68
N SER A 335 14.54 28.27 -12.05
CA SER A 335 13.27 27.87 -12.68
C SER A 335 12.38 29.09 -12.96
N LYS A 336 12.35 30.05 -12.06
CA LYS A 336 11.60 31.29 -12.23
C LYS A 336 12.18 32.15 -13.36
N GLU A 337 13.49 32.32 -13.40
CA GLU A 337 14.19 33.06 -14.46
C GLU A 337 13.97 32.46 -15.85
N LYS A 338 13.92 31.12 -15.94
CA LYS A 338 13.66 30.40 -17.18
C LYS A 338 12.17 30.20 -17.52
N GLY A 339 11.27 30.80 -16.73
CA GLY A 339 9.82 30.71 -16.94
C GLY A 339 9.22 29.30 -16.72
N LYS A 340 9.89 28.47 -15.91
CA LYS A 340 9.46 27.10 -15.59
C LYS A 340 8.57 27.01 -14.35
N LEU A 341 8.54 28.06 -13.53
CA LEU A 341 7.62 28.18 -12.41
C LEU A 341 6.23 28.51 -12.94
N ARG A 342 5.27 27.62 -12.69
CA ARG A 342 3.86 27.76 -13.08
C ARG A 342 3.03 28.24 -11.89
N LEU A 343 2.04 29.06 -12.16
CA LEU A 343 1.03 29.48 -11.19
C LEU A 343 -0.26 28.70 -11.47
N GLU A 344 -0.63 27.81 -10.57
CA GLU A 344 -1.75 26.89 -10.75
C GLU A 344 -2.90 27.21 -9.79
N GLY A 345 -4.12 27.02 -10.26
CA GLY A 345 -5.35 27.26 -9.51
C GLY A 345 -5.89 26.01 -8.82
N LYS A 346 -7.16 26.11 -8.37
CA LYS A 346 -7.84 25.05 -7.59
C LYS A 346 -8.05 23.76 -8.37
N GLU A 347 -8.19 23.83 -9.69
CA GLU A 347 -8.48 22.70 -10.56
C GLU A 347 -7.21 21.95 -11.01
N TYR A 348 -6.02 22.45 -10.62
CA TYR A 348 -4.79 21.80 -10.99
C TYR A 348 -4.68 20.42 -10.34
N ILE A 349 -4.48 19.41 -11.16
CA ILE A 349 -4.18 18.04 -10.73
C ILE A 349 -2.68 17.92 -10.51
N VAL A 350 -2.27 17.71 -9.27
CA VAL A 350 -0.87 17.54 -8.87
C VAL A 350 -0.29 16.31 -9.55
N LYS A 351 0.93 16.44 -10.09
CA LYS A 351 1.67 15.36 -10.72
C LYS A 351 2.72 14.80 -9.77
N ASP A 352 3.06 13.52 -9.94
CA ASP A 352 4.16 12.92 -9.20
C ASP A 352 5.47 13.67 -9.49
N GLY A 353 6.20 14.02 -8.44
CA GLY A 353 7.44 14.77 -8.53
C GLY A 353 7.31 16.29 -8.58
N ASP A 354 6.11 16.85 -8.60
CA ASP A 354 5.96 18.32 -8.52
C ASP A 354 6.60 18.88 -7.24
N VAL A 355 7.39 19.95 -7.38
CA VAL A 355 7.89 20.74 -6.26
C VAL A 355 6.96 21.94 -6.10
N ILE A 356 6.27 22.04 -4.95
CA ILE A 356 5.13 22.94 -4.80
C ILE A 356 5.33 23.87 -3.60
N HIS A 357 4.99 25.14 -3.81
CA HIS A 357 4.83 26.13 -2.76
C HIS A 357 3.39 26.66 -2.77
N PHE A 358 2.61 26.31 -1.74
CA PHE A 358 1.21 26.76 -1.62
C PHE A 358 1.12 28.16 -1.05
N LYS A 359 0.28 29.00 -1.66
CA LYS A 359 -0.12 30.31 -1.15
C LYS A 359 -1.55 30.21 -0.63
N PHE A 360 -1.72 30.57 0.62
CA PHE A 360 -3.00 30.50 1.31
C PHE A 360 -3.20 31.72 2.22
N ASN A 361 -4.44 31.98 2.58
CA ASN A 361 -4.82 33.01 3.53
C ASN A 361 -5.93 32.46 4.43
N VAL A 362 -5.74 32.53 5.76
CA VAL A 362 -6.68 32.01 6.77
C VAL A 362 -7.13 33.16 7.65
#